data_12e350a856a9511cb3e2087e77b60bbb
#
_entry.id   12e350a856a9511cb3e2087e77b60bbb
#
_cell.length_a   1.000
_cell.length_b   1.000
_cell.length_c   1.000
_cell.angle_alpha   90.00
_cell.angle_beta   90.00
_cell.angle_gamma   90.00
#
_symmetry.space_group_name_H-M   'P 1'
#
loop_
_entity.id
_entity.type
_entity.pdbx_description
1 polymer ?
#
loop_
_entity_poly.entity_id
_entity_poly.type
_entity_poly.pdbx_seq_one_letter_code
_entity_poly.pdbx_strand_id
1 'polypeptide(L)'
;MKICIIGYSGFLGSYILKKLSKKFFIIKINLREMPEFDDKNFKNFLNKFNKSNIIINCAAALKPRSKRDFFINQDFPKTLSLHMKKMKKKFLFIHMSTINVLIKDRKDPYTISKRIAEKKLLNTNTTILRLPLLIKKKNGYIQKGGNLSILFNYLNLNFLPFYPMIFPGHTFKPVTLDNII
;
A
#
# COMPACT_ATOMS: atom_id res chain seq x y z
N MET A 1 -12.56 16.91 9.91
CA MET A 1 -11.31 16.10 9.89
C MET A 1 -10.87 15.90 8.44
N LYS A 2 -9.58 16.07 8.13
CA LYS A 2 -9.00 15.92 6.77
C LYS A 2 -8.14 14.67 6.72
N ILE A 3 -8.43 13.78 5.79
CA ILE A 3 -7.71 12.53 5.60
C ILE A 3 -6.96 12.58 4.28
N CYS A 4 -5.66 12.31 4.30
CA CYS A 4 -4.85 12.15 3.10
C CYS A 4 -4.74 10.67 2.72
N ILE A 5 -5.01 10.34 1.47
CA ILE A 5 -4.82 8.98 0.93
C ILE A 5 -3.76 9.02 -0.16
N ILE A 6 -2.62 8.38 0.13
CA ILE A 6 -1.52 8.21 -0.81
C ILE A 6 -1.74 6.90 -1.56
N GLY A 7 -1.64 6.92 -2.89
CA GLY A 7 -1.93 5.76 -3.73
C GLY A 7 -3.43 5.48 -3.87
N TYR A 8 -4.24 6.52 -3.83
CA TYR A 8 -5.71 6.47 -3.92
C TYR A 8 -6.24 5.80 -5.20
N SER A 9 -5.46 5.73 -6.26
CA SER A 9 -5.84 5.08 -7.53
C SER A 9 -5.53 3.56 -7.55
N GLY A 10 -4.80 3.05 -6.57
CA GLY A 10 -4.48 1.63 -6.44
C GLY A 10 -5.66 0.80 -5.91
N PHE A 11 -5.51 -0.53 -5.92
CA PHE A 11 -6.55 -1.47 -5.52
C PHE A 11 -7.11 -1.19 -4.12
N LEU A 12 -6.25 -1.11 -3.11
CA LEU A 12 -6.65 -0.80 -1.73
C LEU A 12 -7.04 0.67 -1.57
N GLY A 13 -6.23 1.60 -2.11
CA GLY A 13 -6.46 3.04 -1.93
C GLY A 13 -7.77 3.52 -2.55
N SER A 14 -8.18 2.99 -3.70
CA SER A 14 -9.45 3.34 -4.34
C SER A 14 -10.65 2.86 -3.53
N TYR A 15 -10.52 1.70 -2.89
CA TYR A 15 -11.55 1.18 -2.00
C TYR A 15 -11.70 2.04 -0.74
N ILE A 16 -10.59 2.37 -0.08
CA ILE A 16 -10.56 3.25 1.09
C ILE A 16 -11.15 4.63 0.73
N LEU A 17 -10.73 5.19 -0.42
CA LEU A 17 -11.27 6.45 -0.92
C LEU A 17 -12.80 6.40 -1.03
N LYS A 18 -13.34 5.37 -1.69
CA LYS A 18 -14.79 5.20 -1.87
C LYS A 18 -15.55 5.15 -0.55
N LYS A 19 -15.01 4.48 0.47
CA LYS A 19 -15.65 4.37 1.79
C LYS A 19 -15.57 5.67 2.59
N LEU A 20 -14.39 6.28 2.64
CA LEU A 20 -14.16 7.44 3.51
C LEU A 20 -14.65 8.77 2.92
N SER A 21 -14.70 8.93 1.59
CA SER A 21 -15.16 10.16 0.93
C SER A 21 -16.61 10.51 1.21
N LYS A 22 -17.41 9.56 1.70
CA LYS A 22 -18.80 9.80 2.09
C LYS A 22 -18.92 10.57 3.41
N LYS A 23 -17.88 10.54 4.26
CA LYS A 23 -17.94 11.09 5.63
C LYS A 23 -16.85 12.13 5.92
N PHE A 24 -15.78 12.14 5.13
CA PHE A 24 -14.60 12.94 5.41
C PHE A 24 -14.11 13.73 4.20
N PHE A 25 -13.45 14.85 4.45
CA PHE A 25 -12.73 15.56 3.41
C PHE A 25 -11.44 14.83 3.05
N ILE A 26 -11.30 14.41 1.79
CA ILE A 26 -10.16 13.59 1.34
C ILE A 26 -9.19 14.41 0.50
N ILE A 27 -7.93 14.40 0.91
CA ILE A 27 -6.79 14.88 0.13
C ILE A 27 -6.20 13.68 -0.61
N LYS A 28 -6.21 13.74 -1.93
CA LYS A 28 -5.70 12.67 -2.81
C LYS A 28 -4.27 12.99 -3.20
N ILE A 29 -3.33 12.07 -2.95
CA ILE A 29 -1.93 12.23 -3.35
C ILE A 29 -1.51 11.10 -4.28
N ASN A 30 -1.00 11.48 -5.45
CA ASN A 30 -0.43 10.57 -6.42
C ASN A 30 1.10 10.69 -6.38
N LEU A 31 1.79 9.62 -6.06
CA LEU A 31 3.27 9.62 -6.04
C LEU A 31 3.90 9.63 -7.44
N ARG A 32 3.11 9.45 -8.52
CA ARG A 32 3.61 9.68 -9.88
C ARG A 32 3.98 11.15 -10.13
N GLU A 33 3.31 12.06 -9.43
CA GLU A 33 3.54 13.51 -9.49
C GLU A 33 4.63 13.98 -8.51
N MET A 34 5.23 13.06 -7.75
CA MET A 34 6.29 13.38 -6.81
C MET A 34 7.55 13.78 -7.59
N PRO A 35 8.15 14.96 -7.32
CA PRO A 35 9.46 15.33 -7.86
C PRO A 35 10.54 14.33 -7.47
N GLU A 36 11.70 14.39 -8.09
CA GLU A 36 12.86 13.65 -7.61
C GLU A 36 13.16 14.05 -6.16
N PHE A 37 13.63 13.10 -5.36
CA PHE A 37 13.75 13.26 -3.90
C PHE A 37 14.89 14.21 -3.48
N ASP A 38 15.77 14.57 -4.39
CA ASP A 38 16.85 15.58 -4.26
C ASP A 38 16.46 16.95 -4.84
N ASP A 39 15.29 17.08 -5.48
CA ASP A 39 14.80 18.32 -6.05
C ASP A 39 14.32 19.29 -4.93
N LYS A 40 14.58 20.59 -5.12
CA LYS A 40 14.03 21.66 -4.28
C LYS A 40 12.51 21.60 -4.14
N ASN A 41 11.82 21.14 -5.18
CA ASN A 41 10.37 20.96 -5.20
C ASN A 41 9.88 19.83 -4.32
N PHE A 42 10.74 18.89 -3.91
CA PHE A 42 10.33 17.77 -3.05
C PHE A 42 9.82 18.26 -1.69
N LYS A 43 10.44 19.29 -1.12
CA LYS A 43 9.94 19.92 0.12
C LYS A 43 8.54 20.51 -0.07
N ASN A 44 8.31 21.19 -1.20
CA ASN A 44 6.99 21.73 -1.55
C ASN A 44 5.95 20.61 -1.75
N PHE A 45 6.36 19.50 -2.34
CA PHE A 45 5.51 18.32 -2.44
C PHE A 45 5.12 17.79 -1.05
N LEU A 46 6.06 17.70 -0.10
CA LEU A 46 5.79 17.28 1.27
C LEU A 46 4.82 18.23 2.00
N ASN A 47 4.82 19.52 1.69
CA ASN A 47 3.90 20.48 2.29
C ASN A 47 2.42 20.20 1.97
N LYS A 48 2.12 19.44 0.91
CA LYS A 48 0.74 19.01 0.59
C LYS A 48 0.10 18.19 1.73
N PHE A 49 0.91 17.55 2.57
CA PHE A 49 0.44 16.74 3.70
C PHE A 49 0.13 17.54 4.96
N ASN A 50 0.61 18.78 5.07
CA ASN A 50 0.52 19.59 6.29
C ASN A 50 -0.92 19.86 6.76
N LYS A 51 -1.88 19.84 5.83
CA LYS A 51 -3.31 20.07 6.14
C LYS A 51 -4.03 18.81 6.64
N SER A 52 -3.36 17.66 6.66
CA SER A 52 -3.97 16.36 7.00
C SER A 52 -3.94 16.12 8.51
N ASN A 53 -5.00 15.51 9.04
CA ASN A 53 -5.05 14.98 10.40
C ASN A 53 -4.69 13.49 10.44
N ILE A 54 -5.09 12.77 9.38
CA ILE A 54 -4.78 11.35 9.17
C ILE A 54 -4.15 11.22 7.79
N ILE A 55 -3.10 10.43 7.70
CA ILE A 55 -2.43 10.08 6.44
C ILE A 55 -2.44 8.56 6.32
N ILE A 56 -3.01 8.06 5.24
CA ILE A 56 -3.08 6.63 4.92
C ILE A 56 -2.21 6.39 3.70
N ASN A 57 -1.08 5.68 3.89
CA ASN A 57 -0.16 5.36 2.81
C ASN A 57 -0.45 3.97 2.26
N CYS A 58 -1.18 3.92 1.15
CA CYS A 58 -1.47 2.72 0.37
C CYS A 58 -0.54 2.58 -0.85
N ALA A 59 0.33 3.56 -1.09
CA ALA A 59 1.22 3.51 -2.24
C ALA A 59 2.30 2.45 -2.07
N ALA A 60 2.51 1.68 -3.13
CA ALA A 60 3.63 0.75 -3.25
C ALA A 60 3.84 0.34 -4.71
N ALA A 61 5.10 0.19 -5.10
CA ALA A 61 5.49 -0.51 -6.31
C ALA A 61 5.55 -2.01 -6.00
N LEU A 62 4.60 -2.81 -6.54
CA LEU A 62 4.53 -4.26 -6.28
C LEU A 62 5.67 -5.04 -6.93
N LYS A 63 6.23 -4.51 -8.02
CA LYS A 63 7.41 -5.05 -8.71
C LYS A 63 8.45 -3.94 -8.82
N PRO A 64 9.12 -3.57 -7.72
CA PRO A 64 10.07 -2.45 -7.74
C PRO A 64 11.27 -2.80 -8.63
N ARG A 65 11.60 -1.92 -9.58
CA ARG A 65 12.69 -2.09 -10.55
C ARG A 65 13.60 -0.86 -10.62
N SER A 66 13.04 0.33 -10.37
CA SER A 66 13.77 1.61 -10.43
C SER A 66 14.18 2.09 -9.04
N LYS A 67 15.18 2.98 -8.97
CA LYS A 67 15.53 3.70 -7.72
C LYS A 67 14.30 4.39 -7.12
N ARG A 68 13.43 4.97 -7.95
CA ARG A 68 12.20 5.61 -7.54
C ARG A 68 11.21 4.63 -6.89
N ASP A 69 11.06 3.42 -7.43
CA ASP A 69 10.18 2.40 -6.85
C ASP A 69 10.66 2.00 -5.45
N PHE A 70 11.97 1.78 -5.30
CA PHE A 70 12.55 1.46 -4.00
C PHE A 70 12.42 2.63 -3.02
N PHE A 71 12.65 3.87 -3.46
CA PHE A 71 12.41 5.05 -2.62
C PHE A 71 10.97 5.12 -2.14
N ILE A 72 9.99 4.96 -3.02
CA ILE A 72 8.55 4.95 -2.67
C ILE A 72 8.25 3.89 -1.62
N ASN A 73 8.81 2.69 -1.76
CA ASN A 73 8.53 1.59 -0.85
C ASN A 73 9.27 1.70 0.49
N GLN A 74 10.53 2.19 0.51
CA GLN A 74 11.45 2.08 1.64
C GLN A 74 11.66 3.40 2.38
N ASP A 75 11.90 4.50 1.66
CA ASP A 75 12.39 5.74 2.24
C ASP A 75 11.30 6.80 2.38
N PHE A 76 10.43 6.91 1.40
CA PHE A 76 9.35 7.90 1.41
C PHE A 76 8.48 7.82 2.67
N PRO A 77 8.06 6.65 3.18
CA PRO A 77 7.28 6.57 4.41
C PRO A 77 7.99 7.20 5.61
N LYS A 78 9.31 6.95 5.78
CA LYS A 78 10.10 7.56 6.85
C LYS A 78 10.23 9.07 6.66
N THR A 79 10.57 9.50 5.45
CA THR A 79 10.73 10.92 5.11
C THR A 79 9.46 11.70 5.41
N LEU A 80 8.30 11.16 5.01
CA LEU A 80 7.00 11.76 5.31
C LEU A 80 6.72 11.82 6.82
N SER A 81 6.95 10.73 7.53
CA SER A 81 6.75 10.68 8.98
C SER A 81 7.61 11.73 9.72
N LEU A 82 8.88 11.86 9.32
CA LEU A 82 9.78 12.87 9.89
C LEU A 82 9.36 14.31 9.54
N HIS A 83 8.91 14.54 8.30
CA HIS A 83 8.38 15.84 7.88
C HIS A 83 7.18 16.24 8.74
N MET A 84 6.23 15.35 8.90
CA MET A 84 5.02 15.60 9.71
C MET A 84 5.35 15.85 11.19
N LYS A 85 6.34 15.12 11.74
CA LYS A 85 6.80 15.34 13.12
C LYS A 85 7.34 16.77 13.34
N LYS A 86 8.05 17.32 12.35
CA LYS A 86 8.58 18.70 12.41
C LYS A 86 7.47 19.76 12.46
N MET A 87 6.28 19.45 11.95
CA MET A 87 5.14 20.38 11.92
C MET A 87 4.50 20.61 13.30
N LYS A 88 4.96 19.95 14.36
CA LYS A 88 4.44 20.07 15.76
C LYS A 88 2.91 19.90 15.85
N LYS A 89 2.27 19.28 14.85
CA LYS A 89 0.83 19.06 14.79
C LYS A 89 0.52 17.60 15.12
N LYS A 90 -0.54 17.33 15.87
CA LYS A 90 -1.06 15.97 16.07
C LYS A 90 -1.55 15.42 14.72
N PHE A 91 -1.04 14.28 14.33
CA PHE A 91 -1.44 13.54 13.14
C PHE A 91 -1.36 12.04 13.41
N LEU A 92 -2.12 11.27 12.66
CA LEU A 92 -2.02 9.82 12.64
C LEU A 92 -1.48 9.41 11.26
N PHE A 93 -0.35 8.72 11.24
CA PHE A 93 0.20 8.15 10.02
C PHE A 93 0.03 6.62 10.02
N ILE A 94 -0.73 6.11 9.06
CA ILE A 94 -0.99 4.69 8.87
C ILE A 94 -0.25 4.24 7.61
N HIS A 95 0.70 3.31 7.78
CA HIS A 95 1.46 2.73 6.67
C HIS A 95 0.99 1.30 6.38
N MET A 96 0.53 1.07 5.15
CA MET A 96 0.12 -0.26 4.69
C MET A 96 1.35 -1.08 4.33
N SER A 97 1.55 -2.17 5.06
CA SER A 97 2.59 -3.17 4.84
C SER A 97 1.98 -4.51 4.44
N THR A 98 2.74 -5.58 4.48
CA THR A 98 2.30 -6.93 4.13
C THR A 98 2.68 -7.93 5.20
N ILE A 99 1.83 -8.92 5.44
CA ILE A 99 2.15 -10.04 6.34
C ILE A 99 3.39 -10.84 5.88
N ASN A 100 3.71 -10.77 4.59
CA ASN A 100 4.87 -11.46 4.02
C ASN A 100 6.20 -11.03 4.66
N VAL A 101 6.28 -9.85 5.28
CA VAL A 101 7.50 -9.41 6.00
C VAL A 101 7.88 -10.33 7.15
N LEU A 102 6.93 -11.10 7.68
CA LEU A 102 7.14 -12.07 8.76
C LEU A 102 7.77 -13.37 8.28
N ILE A 103 7.70 -13.67 6.99
CA ILE A 103 8.25 -14.88 6.39
C ILE A 103 9.76 -14.66 6.17
N LYS A 104 10.60 -15.25 7.04
CA LYS A 104 12.06 -15.01 7.06
C LYS A 104 12.73 -15.26 5.69
N ASP A 105 12.40 -16.35 5.04
CA ASP A 105 13.06 -16.80 3.79
C ASP A 105 12.47 -16.15 2.53
N ARG A 106 11.49 -15.28 2.67
CA ARG A 106 10.91 -14.58 1.54
C ARG A 106 11.81 -13.43 1.07
N LYS A 107 12.39 -13.59 -0.13
CA LYS A 107 13.42 -12.71 -0.70
C LYS A 107 12.95 -11.91 -1.92
N ASP A 108 11.65 -11.88 -2.22
CA ASP A 108 11.16 -11.06 -3.33
C ASP A 108 11.39 -9.56 -3.03
N PRO A 109 11.71 -8.75 -4.06
CA PRO A 109 12.09 -7.34 -3.90
C PRO A 109 11.01 -6.50 -3.19
N TYR A 110 9.73 -6.82 -3.41
CA TYR A 110 8.63 -6.13 -2.74
C TYR A 110 8.64 -6.38 -1.23
N THR A 111 8.71 -7.65 -0.82
CA THR A 111 8.73 -8.02 0.62
C THR A 111 9.95 -7.44 1.32
N ILE A 112 11.14 -7.50 0.67
CA ILE A 112 12.36 -6.90 1.21
C ILE A 112 12.16 -5.39 1.40
N SER A 113 11.63 -4.70 0.38
CA SER A 113 11.41 -3.25 0.45
C SER A 113 10.46 -2.85 1.57
N LYS A 114 9.39 -3.62 1.80
CA LYS A 114 8.45 -3.39 2.90
C LYS A 114 9.09 -3.67 4.26
N ARG A 115 9.91 -4.71 4.38
CA ARG A 115 10.66 -5.02 5.61
C ARG A 115 11.64 -3.91 5.99
N ILE A 116 12.32 -3.33 4.99
CA ILE A 116 13.21 -2.17 5.19
C ILE A 116 12.40 -0.95 5.63
N ALA A 117 11.26 -0.68 4.99
CA ALA A 117 10.38 0.43 5.39
C ALA A 117 9.94 0.31 6.85
N GLU A 118 9.48 -0.86 7.28
CA GLU A 118 9.08 -1.10 8.67
C GLU A 118 10.23 -0.83 9.65
N LYS A 119 11.44 -1.34 9.37
CA LYS A 119 12.63 -1.04 10.19
C LYS A 119 12.91 0.46 10.30
N LYS A 120 12.77 1.19 9.18
CA LYS A 120 12.98 2.65 9.15
C LYS A 120 11.89 3.43 9.91
N LEU A 121 10.72 2.83 10.11
CA LEU A 121 9.59 3.44 10.80
C LEU A 121 9.53 3.13 12.29
N LEU A 122 10.31 2.18 12.82
CA LEU A 122 10.24 1.72 14.22
C LEU A 122 10.28 2.85 15.26
N ASN A 123 11.06 3.91 15.02
CA ASN A 123 11.20 5.05 15.93
C ASN A 123 10.39 6.26 15.49
N THR A 124 9.34 6.05 14.70
CA THR A 124 8.45 7.11 14.25
C THR A 124 7.04 6.89 14.81
N ASN A 125 6.27 7.97 14.93
CA ASN A 125 4.88 7.87 15.37
C ASN A 125 3.98 7.39 14.20
N THR A 126 4.18 6.14 13.79
CA THR A 126 3.51 5.52 12.63
C THR A 126 2.86 4.21 13.02
N THR A 127 1.58 4.05 12.70
CA THR A 127 0.88 2.78 12.80
C THR A 127 1.15 1.96 11.54
N ILE A 128 1.71 0.76 11.70
CA ILE A 128 1.98 -0.15 10.59
C ILE A 128 0.91 -1.23 10.55
N LEU A 129 0.17 -1.31 9.45
CA LEU A 129 -0.82 -2.37 9.21
C LEU A 129 -0.27 -3.39 8.22
N ARG A 130 0.00 -4.60 8.70
CA ARG A 130 0.43 -5.74 7.87
C ARG A 130 -0.78 -6.43 7.31
N LEU A 131 -1.03 -6.24 6.03
CA LEU A 131 -2.19 -6.77 5.34
C LEU A 131 -1.87 -8.13 4.72
N PRO A 132 -2.80 -9.11 4.82
CA PRO A 132 -2.71 -10.36 4.10
C PRO A 132 -3.06 -10.16 2.62
N LEU A 133 -3.27 -11.27 1.91
CA LEU A 133 -3.78 -11.22 0.54
C LEU A 133 -5.18 -10.61 0.52
N LEU A 134 -5.34 -9.52 -0.22
CA LEU A 134 -6.60 -8.79 -0.30
C LEU A 134 -7.40 -9.23 -1.52
N ILE A 135 -8.69 -9.45 -1.32
CA ILE A 135 -9.65 -9.73 -2.39
C ILE A 135 -10.81 -8.73 -2.32
N LYS A 136 -11.43 -8.50 -3.46
CA LYS A 136 -12.67 -7.72 -3.57
C LYS A 136 -13.78 -8.66 -4.02
N LYS A 137 -14.91 -8.64 -3.33
CA LYS A 137 -16.11 -9.37 -3.73
C LYS A 137 -17.16 -8.40 -4.30
N LYS A 138 -17.93 -8.85 -5.27
CA LYS A 138 -19.12 -8.18 -5.79
C LYS A 138 -20.14 -9.27 -6.16
N ASN A 139 -21.33 -9.20 -5.60
CA ASN A 139 -22.40 -10.20 -5.81
C ASN A 139 -21.93 -11.65 -5.56
N GLY A 140 -21.16 -11.87 -4.48
CA GLY A 140 -20.63 -13.21 -4.13
C GLY A 140 -19.37 -13.62 -4.91
N TYR A 141 -19.06 -13.00 -6.04
CA TYR A 141 -17.93 -13.35 -6.89
C TYR A 141 -16.69 -12.53 -6.56
N ILE A 142 -15.50 -13.18 -6.63
CA ILE A 142 -14.23 -12.49 -6.46
C ILE A 142 -13.95 -11.67 -7.70
N GLN A 143 -13.72 -10.36 -7.50
CA GLN A 143 -13.39 -9.44 -8.57
C GLN A 143 -11.91 -9.54 -8.95
N LYS A 144 -11.62 -9.46 -10.25
CA LYS A 144 -10.25 -9.32 -10.75
C LYS A 144 -9.63 -8.04 -10.15
N GLY A 145 -8.43 -8.16 -9.61
CA GLY A 145 -7.68 -7.03 -9.07
C GLY A 145 -6.65 -7.45 -8.03
N GLY A 146 -5.69 -6.58 -7.77
CA GLY A 146 -4.57 -6.87 -6.86
C GLY A 146 -3.68 -8.01 -7.38
N ASN A 147 -3.00 -8.69 -6.45
CA ASN A 147 -2.05 -9.75 -6.79
C ASN A 147 -2.70 -11.03 -7.33
N LEU A 148 -4.01 -11.22 -7.13
CA LEU A 148 -4.74 -12.39 -7.64
C LEU A 148 -5.19 -12.26 -9.09
N SER A 149 -5.11 -11.07 -9.69
CA SER A 149 -5.55 -10.90 -11.09
C SER A 149 -4.79 -11.82 -12.06
N ILE A 150 -3.52 -12.07 -11.79
CA ILE A 150 -2.69 -12.98 -12.59
C ILE A 150 -3.21 -14.42 -12.46
N LEU A 151 -3.44 -14.88 -11.22
CA LEU A 151 -3.97 -16.22 -10.98
C LEU A 151 -5.34 -16.41 -11.64
N PHE A 152 -6.24 -15.43 -11.50
CA PHE A 152 -7.55 -15.49 -12.17
C PHE A 152 -7.46 -15.49 -13.70
N ASN A 153 -6.48 -14.78 -14.27
CA ASN A 153 -6.26 -14.84 -15.70
C ASN A 153 -5.83 -16.25 -16.15
N TYR A 154 -4.96 -16.92 -15.40
CA TYR A 154 -4.58 -18.32 -15.68
C TYR A 154 -5.75 -19.29 -15.50
N LEU A 155 -6.57 -19.16 -14.45
CA LEU A 155 -7.71 -20.02 -14.19
C LEU A 155 -8.85 -19.84 -15.21
N ASN A 156 -8.92 -18.69 -15.89
CA ASN A 156 -9.89 -18.43 -16.95
C ASN A 156 -9.41 -18.81 -18.36
N LEU A 157 -8.26 -19.44 -18.48
CA LEU A 157 -7.80 -20.02 -19.75
C LEU A 157 -8.54 -21.34 -20.00
N ASN A 158 -9.71 -21.27 -20.62
CA ASN A 158 -10.62 -22.40 -20.87
C ASN A 158 -10.03 -23.50 -21.77
N PHE A 159 -8.82 -23.32 -22.29
CA PHE A 159 -8.17 -24.32 -23.15
C PHE A 159 -7.18 -25.21 -22.38
N LEU A 160 -6.95 -25.00 -21.08
CA LEU A 160 -6.12 -25.90 -20.29
C LEU A 160 -6.95 -27.08 -19.82
N PRO A 161 -6.63 -28.32 -20.24
CA PRO A 161 -7.38 -29.52 -19.87
C PRO A 161 -7.16 -29.93 -18.40
N PHE A 162 -6.25 -29.28 -17.69
CA PHE A 162 -5.93 -29.54 -16.29
C PHE A 162 -5.41 -28.27 -15.60
N TYR A 163 -5.65 -28.18 -14.29
CA TYR A 163 -5.09 -27.14 -13.44
C TYR A 163 -3.86 -27.70 -12.72
N PRO A 164 -2.68 -27.09 -12.86
CA PRO A 164 -1.51 -27.53 -12.12
C PRO A 164 -1.73 -27.32 -10.62
N MET A 165 -1.74 -28.41 -9.86
CA MET A 165 -1.76 -28.37 -8.39
C MET A 165 -0.34 -28.61 -7.87
N ILE A 166 0.15 -27.70 -7.04
CA ILE A 166 1.45 -27.83 -6.37
C ILE A 166 1.19 -28.44 -4.98
N PHE A 167 1.74 -29.62 -4.74
CA PHE A 167 1.74 -30.25 -3.42
C PHE A 167 3.10 -30.08 -2.73
N PRO A 168 3.12 -29.85 -1.40
CA PRO A 168 1.97 -29.56 -0.52
C PRO A 168 1.35 -28.19 -0.84
N GLY A 169 0.02 -28.15 -0.90
CA GLY A 169 -0.73 -26.93 -1.17
C GLY A 169 -0.56 -25.91 -0.02
N HIS A 170 -0.30 -24.66 -0.37
CA HIS A 170 -0.31 -23.57 0.61
C HIS A 170 -1.75 -23.09 0.86
N THR A 171 -2.14 -23.07 2.11
CA THR A 171 -3.42 -22.46 2.49
C THR A 171 -3.27 -20.94 2.56
N PHE A 172 -4.06 -20.24 1.74
CA PHE A 172 -4.17 -18.80 1.82
C PHE A 172 -5.45 -18.43 2.59
N LYS A 173 -5.33 -17.51 3.53
CA LYS A 173 -6.49 -16.90 4.20
C LYS A 173 -6.63 -15.45 3.69
N PRO A 174 -7.28 -15.24 2.53
CA PRO A 174 -7.47 -13.90 2.00
C PRO A 174 -8.48 -13.14 2.84
N VAL A 175 -8.30 -11.83 2.94
CA VAL A 175 -9.24 -10.93 3.60
C VAL A 175 -9.96 -10.10 2.55
N THR A 176 -11.29 -9.98 2.68
CA THR A 176 -12.06 -9.11 1.81
C THR A 176 -11.82 -7.64 2.18
N LEU A 177 -11.85 -6.76 1.18
CA LEU A 177 -11.70 -5.34 1.44
C LEU A 177 -12.76 -4.80 2.41
N ASP A 178 -13.96 -5.39 2.41
CA ASP A 178 -15.04 -4.97 3.30
C ASP A 178 -14.74 -5.23 4.80
N ASN A 179 -13.80 -6.12 5.10
CA ASN A 179 -13.39 -6.44 6.47
C ASN A 179 -12.22 -5.57 6.98
N ILE A 180 -11.76 -4.62 6.18
CA ILE A 180 -10.62 -3.75 6.57
C ILE A 180 -11.11 -2.40 7.10
N ILE A 181 -12.33 -1.97 6.74
CA ILE A 181 -12.85 -0.63 7.05
C ILE A 181 -14.26 -0.73 7.59
#